data_874bccc9a08490216f9ed33d0aef6481
#
_entry.id   874bccc9a08490216f9ed33d0aef6481
#
_cell.length_a   1.000
_cell.length_b   1.000
_cell.length_c   1.000
_cell.angle_alpha   90.00
_cell.angle_beta   90.00
_cell.angle_gamma   90.00
#
_symmetry.space_group_name_H-M   'P 1'
#
loop_
_entity.id
_entity.type
_entity.pdbx_description
1 polymer ?
#
loop_
_entity_poly.entity_id
_entity_poly.type
_entity_poly.pdbx_seq_one_letter_code
_entity_poly.pdbx_strand_id
1 'polypeptide(L)'
;MAGTVRVAVTGAAGQVAYAMLGRLASGEVFGPDTQVILHLLEITPALPALEGVAMELDDCSFSTLKDIVITDNAEKAFDGCNYALLVGSFPRKAGMERKELLDINGKIFVGQGKALAAK
;
A
#
# COMPACT_ATOMS: atom_id res chain seq x y z
N MET A 1 -0.12 22.45 -12.35
CA MET A 1 1.03 22.68 -11.47
C MET A 1 1.57 21.35 -10.95
N ALA A 2 2.84 21.13 -11.12
CA ALA A 2 3.46 19.91 -10.64
C ALA A 2 3.48 19.88 -9.11
N GLY A 3 3.12 18.75 -8.51
CA GLY A 3 3.12 18.55 -7.08
C GLY A 3 3.60 17.16 -6.74
N THR A 4 3.73 16.88 -5.45
CA THR A 4 4.12 15.56 -4.96
C THR A 4 3.04 15.04 -4.03
N VAL A 5 2.59 13.81 -4.27
CA VAL A 5 1.59 13.10 -3.44
C VAL A 5 2.24 11.88 -2.82
N ARG A 6 1.98 11.67 -1.55
CA ARG A 6 2.40 10.46 -0.85
C ARG A 6 1.19 9.57 -0.63
N VAL A 7 1.27 8.34 -1.11
CA VAL A 7 0.17 7.36 -1.05
C VAL A 7 0.63 6.13 -0.31
N ALA A 8 -0.06 5.79 0.78
CA ALA A 8 0.18 4.55 1.49
C ALA A 8 -0.75 3.47 0.96
N VAL A 9 -0.22 2.27 0.75
CA VAL A 9 -0.99 1.10 0.31
C VAL A 9 -0.69 -0.04 1.26
N THR A 10 -1.72 -0.57 1.92
CA THR A 10 -1.57 -1.75 2.78
C THR A 10 -1.77 -3.02 1.98
N GLY A 11 -1.16 -4.12 2.43
CA GLY A 11 -1.20 -5.37 1.68
C GLY A 11 -0.56 -5.25 0.30
N ALA A 12 0.50 -4.45 0.20
CA ALA A 12 1.03 -4.01 -1.07
C ALA A 12 1.65 -5.12 -1.94
N ALA A 13 1.97 -6.27 -1.34
CA ALA A 13 2.45 -7.43 -2.10
C ALA A 13 1.32 -8.31 -2.64
N GLY A 14 0.05 -7.99 -2.33
CA GLY A 14 -1.10 -8.75 -2.79
C GLY A 14 -1.49 -8.43 -4.22
N GLN A 15 -2.32 -9.30 -4.81
CA GLN A 15 -2.73 -9.17 -6.21
C GLN A 15 -3.56 -7.92 -6.49
N VAL A 16 -4.46 -7.55 -5.58
CA VAL A 16 -5.30 -6.36 -5.76
C VAL A 16 -4.41 -5.12 -5.74
N ALA A 17 -3.50 -5.03 -4.79
CA ALA A 17 -2.57 -3.92 -4.73
C ALA A 17 -1.67 -3.86 -5.97
N TYR A 18 -1.17 -5.01 -6.43
CA TYR A 18 -0.33 -5.08 -7.62
C TYR A 18 -1.00 -4.43 -8.83
N ALA A 19 -2.29 -4.74 -9.03
CA ALA A 19 -3.06 -4.16 -10.13
C ALA A 19 -3.21 -2.64 -10.01
N MET A 20 -3.23 -2.11 -8.78
CA MET A 20 -3.40 -0.68 -8.53
C MET A 20 -2.10 0.10 -8.60
N LEU A 21 -0.98 -0.51 -8.20
CA LEU A 21 0.30 0.20 -8.06
C LEU A 21 0.80 0.77 -9.37
N GLY A 22 0.68 0.04 -10.47
CA GLY A 22 1.07 0.53 -11.78
C GLY A 22 0.27 1.77 -12.19
N ARG A 23 -1.01 1.78 -11.91
CA ARG A 23 -1.88 2.92 -12.22
C ARG A 23 -1.56 4.14 -11.37
N LEU A 24 -1.25 3.93 -10.09
CA LEU A 24 -0.84 5.02 -9.21
C LEU A 24 0.49 5.63 -9.65
N ALA A 25 1.44 4.77 -10.02
CA ALA A 25 2.79 5.19 -10.39
C ALA A 25 2.86 5.82 -11.77
N SER A 26 1.99 5.43 -12.69
CA SER A 26 2.04 5.85 -14.10
C SER A 26 1.43 7.21 -14.39
N GLY A 27 0.78 7.82 -13.42
CA GLY A 27 0.10 9.10 -13.62
C GLY A 27 -1.37 8.99 -14.01
N GLU A 28 -1.93 7.78 -14.09
CA GLU A 28 -3.36 7.61 -14.43
C GLU A 28 -4.30 8.18 -13.37
N VAL A 29 -3.89 8.11 -12.08
CA VAL A 29 -4.76 8.54 -10.98
C VAL A 29 -4.60 10.03 -10.68
N PHE A 30 -3.38 10.51 -10.58
CA PHE A 30 -3.09 11.88 -10.16
C PHE A 30 -2.69 12.81 -11.29
N GLY A 31 -2.58 12.28 -12.49
CA GLY A 31 -2.19 13.05 -13.67
C GLY A 31 -0.69 13.00 -13.96
N PRO A 32 -0.30 13.37 -15.19
CA PRO A 32 1.10 13.25 -15.62
C PRO A 32 2.03 14.29 -15.00
N ASP A 33 1.49 15.33 -14.39
CA ASP A 33 2.29 16.40 -13.81
C ASP A 33 2.46 16.27 -12.30
N THR A 34 1.88 15.23 -11.69
CA THR A 34 1.98 15.00 -10.25
C THR A 34 2.94 13.85 -10.00
N GLN A 35 3.96 14.11 -9.18
CA GLN A 35 4.88 13.06 -8.75
C GLN A 35 4.29 12.26 -7.60
N VAL A 36 4.53 10.96 -7.58
CA VAL A 36 3.98 10.05 -6.60
C VAL A 36 5.10 9.38 -5.82
N ILE A 37 4.96 9.37 -4.49
CA ILE A 37 5.80 8.57 -3.60
C ILE A 37 4.90 7.51 -3.01
N LEU A 38 5.24 6.24 -3.22
CA LEU A 38 4.47 5.11 -2.71
C LEU A 38 5.05 4.64 -1.38
N HIS A 39 4.21 4.57 -0.37
CA HIS A 39 4.54 3.97 0.92
C HIS A 39 3.86 2.60 0.97
N LEU A 40 4.64 1.55 0.80
CA LEU A 40 4.13 0.19 0.68
C LEU A 40 4.27 -0.54 2.02
N LEU A 41 3.13 -0.90 2.59
CA LEU A 41 3.05 -1.58 3.88
C LEU A 41 2.67 -3.04 3.68
N GLU A 42 3.42 -3.93 4.32
CA GLU A 42 3.13 -5.36 4.32
C GLU A 42 3.51 -5.97 5.66
N ILE A 43 3.07 -7.19 5.92
CA ILE A 43 3.54 -7.95 7.08
C ILE A 43 5.00 -8.37 6.86
N THR A 44 5.72 -8.55 7.94
CA THR A 44 7.17 -8.86 7.88
C THR A 44 7.51 -10.03 6.94
N PRO A 45 6.79 -11.17 6.99
CA PRO A 45 7.12 -12.29 6.08
C PRO A 45 6.93 -11.98 4.59
N ALA A 46 6.15 -10.97 4.24
CA ALA A 46 5.88 -10.60 2.86
C ALA A 46 6.82 -9.52 2.32
N LEU A 47 7.72 -8.98 3.13
CA LEU A 47 8.66 -7.93 2.69
C LEU A 47 9.53 -8.35 1.49
N PRO A 48 10.07 -9.59 1.42
CA PRO A 48 10.82 -9.98 0.23
C PRO A 48 10.01 -9.93 -1.06
N ALA A 49 8.74 -10.32 -1.02
CA ALA A 49 7.85 -10.22 -2.17
C ALA A 49 7.59 -8.77 -2.55
N LEU A 50 7.48 -7.90 -1.56
CA LEU A 50 7.27 -6.48 -1.77
C LEU A 50 8.49 -5.81 -2.42
N GLU A 51 9.69 -6.24 -2.07
CA GLU A 51 10.90 -5.77 -2.73
C GLU A 51 10.89 -6.10 -4.22
N GLY A 52 10.41 -7.30 -4.58
CA GLY A 52 10.24 -7.69 -5.98
C GLY A 52 9.26 -6.78 -6.72
N VAL A 53 8.14 -6.45 -6.09
CA VAL A 53 7.16 -5.51 -6.64
C VAL A 53 7.78 -4.14 -6.87
N ALA A 54 8.55 -3.64 -5.91
CA ALA A 54 9.24 -2.36 -6.04
C ALA A 54 10.23 -2.36 -7.21
N MET A 55 10.95 -3.46 -7.40
CA MET A 55 11.86 -3.60 -8.54
C MET A 55 11.12 -3.56 -9.87
N GLU A 56 9.96 -4.22 -9.96
CA GLU A 56 9.13 -4.18 -11.17
C GLU A 56 8.65 -2.77 -11.49
N LEU A 57 8.21 -2.03 -10.48
CA LEU A 57 7.78 -0.64 -10.66
C LEU A 57 8.95 0.26 -11.09
N ASP A 58 10.12 0.03 -10.52
CA ASP A 58 11.32 0.77 -10.88
C ASP A 58 11.73 0.50 -12.33
N ASP A 59 11.64 -0.77 -12.75
CA ASP A 59 11.96 -1.18 -14.12
C ASP A 59 11.00 -0.57 -15.15
N CYS A 60 9.77 -0.22 -14.77
CA CYS A 60 8.83 0.46 -15.66
C CYS A 60 9.24 1.89 -15.98
N SER A 61 10.14 2.47 -15.21
CA SER A 61 10.68 3.82 -15.42
C SER A 61 9.60 4.90 -15.57
N PHE A 62 8.56 4.84 -14.74
CA PHE A 62 7.51 5.84 -14.74
C PHE A 62 8.04 7.21 -14.33
N SER A 63 7.85 8.21 -15.17
CA SER A 63 8.33 9.57 -14.89
C SER A 63 7.63 10.21 -13.68
N THR A 64 6.44 9.75 -13.35
CA THR A 64 5.66 10.25 -12.20
C THR A 64 6.00 9.55 -10.90
N LEU A 65 6.66 8.40 -10.92
CA LEU A 65 7.06 7.69 -9.72
C LEU A 65 8.38 8.26 -9.21
N LYS A 66 8.33 8.98 -8.09
CA LYS A 66 9.51 9.64 -7.52
C LYS A 66 10.29 8.73 -6.58
N ASP A 67 9.59 7.98 -5.72
CA ASP A 67 10.24 7.14 -4.73
C ASP A 67 9.27 6.06 -4.23
N ILE A 68 9.85 5.01 -3.62
CA ILE A 68 9.09 3.91 -3.01
C ILE A 68 9.68 3.67 -1.62
N VAL A 69 8.81 3.70 -0.61
CA VAL A 69 9.16 3.35 0.78
C VAL A 69 8.51 2.02 1.11
N ILE A 70 9.31 1.06 1.55
CA ILE A 70 8.84 -0.27 1.95
C ILE A 70 8.97 -0.40 3.47
N THR A 71 7.90 -0.85 4.13
CA THR A 71 7.92 -1.00 5.58
C THR A 71 6.91 -2.05 6.06
N ASP A 72 7.15 -2.59 7.24
CA ASP A 72 6.19 -3.41 7.98
C ASP A 72 5.59 -2.66 9.18
N ASN A 73 5.90 -1.38 9.33
CA ASN A 73 5.40 -0.53 10.41
C ASN A 73 4.34 0.42 9.87
N ALA A 74 3.10 0.28 10.36
CA ALA A 74 1.97 1.08 9.88
C ALA A 74 2.15 2.58 10.15
N GLU A 75 2.68 2.96 11.29
CA GLU A 75 2.90 4.38 11.59
C GLU A 75 3.91 5.00 10.63
N LYS A 76 4.97 4.28 10.30
CA LYS A 76 5.95 4.74 9.31
C LYS A 76 5.34 4.82 7.91
N ALA A 77 4.51 3.84 7.54
CA ALA A 77 3.86 3.84 6.23
C ALA A 77 2.94 5.06 6.06
N PHE A 78 2.19 5.41 7.10
CA PHE A 78 1.21 6.48 7.02
C PHE A 78 1.78 7.87 7.30
N ASP A 79 3.03 7.96 7.72
CA ASP A 79 3.66 9.24 8.06
C ASP A 79 3.77 10.15 6.84
N GLY A 80 3.13 11.29 6.93
CA GLY A 80 3.16 12.29 5.85
C GLY A 80 2.34 11.96 4.62
N CYS A 81 1.52 10.89 4.65
CA CYS A 81 0.73 10.48 3.50
C CYS A 81 -0.48 11.39 3.27
N ASN A 82 -0.75 11.66 2.01
CA ASN A 82 -1.93 12.41 1.57
C ASN A 82 -3.13 11.48 1.37
N TYR A 83 -2.89 10.24 0.97
CA TYR A 83 -3.91 9.21 0.74
C TYR A 83 -3.44 7.89 1.33
N ALA A 84 -4.40 7.09 1.78
CA ALA A 84 -4.12 5.74 2.26
C ALA A 84 -5.16 4.78 1.67
N LEU A 85 -4.69 3.74 1.00
CA LEU A 85 -5.53 2.70 0.42
C LEU A 85 -5.37 1.44 1.27
N LEU A 86 -6.42 1.10 2.01
CA LEU A 86 -6.42 -0.03 2.94
C LEU A 86 -6.90 -1.28 2.21
N VAL A 87 -6.00 -1.93 1.51
CA VAL A 87 -6.27 -3.09 0.66
C VAL A 87 -5.99 -4.41 1.36
N GLY A 88 -4.99 -4.42 2.25
CA GLY A 88 -4.56 -5.64 2.93
C GLY A 88 -5.58 -6.17 3.91
N SER A 89 -5.79 -7.49 3.87
CA SER A 89 -6.65 -8.19 4.80
C SER A 89 -6.20 -9.64 4.93
N PHE A 90 -6.69 -10.33 5.95
CA PHE A 90 -6.43 -11.75 6.12
C PHE A 90 -7.33 -12.52 5.14
N PRO A 91 -6.76 -13.40 4.29
CA PRO A 91 -7.56 -14.14 3.32
C PRO A 91 -8.38 -15.24 4.01
N ARG A 92 -9.56 -15.51 3.45
CA ARG A 92 -10.40 -16.59 3.94
C ARG A 92 -9.75 -17.95 3.60
N LYS A 93 -9.60 -18.78 4.63
CA LYS A 93 -9.06 -20.13 4.47
C LYS A 93 -10.19 -21.16 4.48
N ALA A 94 -9.94 -22.34 3.91
CA ALA A 94 -10.89 -23.43 3.94
C ALA A 94 -11.28 -23.76 5.39
N GLY A 95 -12.58 -23.94 5.64
CA GLY A 95 -13.10 -24.23 6.97
C GLY A 95 -13.31 -23.00 7.86
N MET A 96 -12.93 -21.82 7.40
CA MET A 96 -13.11 -20.58 8.15
C MET A 96 -14.50 -19.98 7.92
N GLU A 97 -15.19 -19.66 8.99
CA GLU A 97 -16.48 -18.98 8.90
C GLU A 97 -16.28 -17.47 8.66
N ARG A 98 -17.28 -16.84 8.04
CA ARG A 98 -17.24 -15.39 7.79
C ARG A 98 -17.08 -14.58 9.06
N LYS A 99 -17.66 -15.03 10.17
CA LYS A 99 -17.55 -14.37 11.46
C LYS A 99 -16.10 -14.31 11.93
N GLU A 100 -15.37 -15.43 11.81
CA GLU A 100 -13.95 -15.49 12.17
C GLU A 100 -13.12 -14.54 11.29
N LEU A 101 -13.41 -14.55 10.00
CA LEU A 101 -12.72 -13.66 9.05
C LEU A 101 -12.99 -12.19 9.36
N LEU A 102 -14.23 -11.85 9.69
CA LEU A 102 -14.62 -10.49 10.06
C LEU A 102 -13.90 -10.03 11.32
N ASP A 103 -13.80 -10.90 12.35
CA ASP A 103 -13.11 -10.56 13.59
C ASP A 103 -11.63 -10.30 13.35
N ILE A 104 -10.96 -11.14 12.57
CA ILE A 104 -9.54 -10.99 12.25
C ILE A 104 -9.31 -9.70 11.46
N ASN A 105 -10.07 -9.48 10.41
CA ASN A 105 -9.91 -8.28 9.56
C ASN A 105 -10.30 -7.02 10.31
N GLY A 106 -11.31 -7.08 11.19
CA GLY A 106 -11.69 -5.97 12.03
C GLY A 106 -10.54 -5.50 12.91
N LYS A 107 -9.79 -6.44 13.51
CA LYS A 107 -8.62 -6.11 14.33
C LYS A 107 -7.51 -5.45 13.50
N ILE A 108 -7.29 -5.94 12.29
CA ILE A 108 -6.32 -5.35 11.37
C ILE A 108 -6.67 -3.89 11.08
N PHE A 109 -7.92 -3.60 10.73
CA PHE A 109 -8.34 -2.25 10.40
C PHE A 109 -8.39 -1.32 11.61
N VAL A 110 -8.68 -1.84 12.81
CA VAL A 110 -8.58 -1.05 14.05
C VAL A 110 -7.14 -0.59 14.27
N GLY A 111 -6.16 -1.48 14.10
CA GLY A 111 -4.75 -1.14 14.23
C GLY A 111 -4.32 -0.10 13.21
N GLN A 112 -4.71 -0.28 11.95
CA GLN A 112 -4.38 0.66 10.88
C GLN A 112 -5.07 2.01 11.08
N GLY A 113 -6.33 2.02 11.53
CA GLY A 113 -7.04 3.26 11.85
C GLY A 113 -6.38 4.05 12.95
N LYS A 114 -5.88 3.38 13.98
CA LYS A 114 -5.12 4.04 15.06
C LYS A 114 -3.83 4.65 14.54
N ALA A 115 -3.12 3.94 13.67
CA ALA A 115 -1.89 4.44 13.06
C ALA A 115 -2.17 5.67 12.18
N LEU A 116 -3.25 5.65 11.40
CA LEU A 116 -3.68 6.80 10.59
C LEU A 116 -4.01 8.00 11.45
N ALA A 117 -4.74 7.79 12.54
CA ALA A 117 -5.15 8.88 13.45
C ALA A 117 -3.95 9.51 14.15
N ALA A 118 -2.86 8.77 14.35
CA ALA A 118 -1.63 9.27 14.96
C ALA A 118 -0.80 10.13 14.00
N LYS A 119 -1.09 10.08 12.72
CA LYS A 119 -0.36 10.78 11.65
C LYS A 119 -1.29 11.65 10.83
#